data_d2f38544a9ffeaf5b5cf1d37c5c64484
#
_entry.id   d2f38544a9ffeaf5b5cf1d37c5c64484
#
_cell.length_a   1.000
_cell.length_b   1.000
_cell.length_c   1.000
_cell.angle_alpha   90.00
_cell.angle_beta   90.00
_cell.angle_gamma   90.00
#
_symmetry.space_group_name_H-M   'P 1'
#
loop_
_entity.id
_entity.type
_entity.pdbx_description
1 polymer ?
#
loop_
_entity_poly.entity_id
_entity_poly.type
_entity_poly.pdbx_seq_one_letter_code
_entity_poly.pdbx_strand_id
1 'polypeptide(L)'
;MDFFGYPVCKQEYAEKLKKMMEEKPALVISTTYCSYCNKAKSLMSRYKIEHQEIVLDKINPTDSMEFANCVYGRSQRFVPFIFLKG
;
A
#
# COMPACT_ATOMS: atom_id res chain seq x y z
N MET A 1 12.51 13.57 -0.42
CA MET A 1 12.69 12.35 0.35
C MET A 1 11.67 11.31 -0.08
N ASP A 2 12.10 10.09 -0.32
CA ASP A 2 11.21 9.03 -0.77
C ASP A 2 10.45 8.41 0.40
N PHE A 3 9.14 8.20 0.20
CA PHE A 3 8.33 7.49 1.18
C PHE A 3 8.81 6.05 1.38
N PHE A 4 9.45 5.49 0.37
CA PHE A 4 9.86 4.09 0.34
C PHE A 4 11.38 3.98 0.37
N GLY A 5 11.99 4.60 1.39
CA GLY A 5 13.44 4.67 1.53
C GLY A 5 14.09 3.51 2.27
N TYR A 6 13.38 2.43 2.53
CA TYR A 6 13.95 1.26 3.18
C TYR A 6 15.02 0.61 2.29
N PRO A 7 16.18 0.21 2.86
CA PRO A 7 17.23 -0.41 2.06
C PRO A 7 16.82 -1.67 1.29
N VAL A 8 15.81 -2.40 1.81
CA VAL A 8 15.31 -3.61 1.14
C VAL A 8 14.33 -3.32 0.02
N CYS A 9 13.91 -2.06 -0.14
CA CYS A 9 12.97 -1.67 -1.18
C CYS A 9 13.72 -1.49 -2.50
N LYS A 10 13.32 -2.25 -3.53
CA LYS A 10 13.88 -2.10 -4.86
C LYS A 10 13.28 -0.87 -5.53
N GLN A 11 14.12 -0.12 -6.23
CA GLN A 11 13.74 1.14 -6.85
C GLN A 11 12.56 0.98 -7.81
N GLU A 12 12.52 -0.09 -8.59
CA GLU A 12 11.42 -0.32 -9.54
C GLU A 12 10.06 -0.42 -8.85
N TYR A 13 10.03 -1.03 -7.67
CA TYR A 13 8.80 -1.14 -6.89
C TYR A 13 8.45 0.17 -6.19
N ALA A 14 9.46 0.88 -5.71
CA ALA A 14 9.25 2.21 -5.14
C ALA A 14 8.63 3.15 -6.16
N GLU A 15 9.10 3.10 -7.40
CA GLU A 15 8.56 3.93 -8.48
C GLU A 15 7.12 3.58 -8.81
N LYS A 16 6.77 2.28 -8.81
CA LYS A 16 5.39 1.84 -9.01
C LYS A 16 4.47 2.39 -7.93
N LEU A 17 4.91 2.33 -6.67
CA LEU A 17 4.13 2.84 -5.54
C LEU A 17 3.95 4.35 -5.62
N LYS A 18 5.01 5.07 -5.96
CA LYS A 18 4.93 6.53 -6.14
C LYS A 18 3.95 6.91 -7.23
N LYS A 19 3.97 6.18 -8.34
CA LYS A 19 3.05 6.43 -9.44
C LYS A 19 1.60 6.21 -9.01
N MET A 20 1.34 5.17 -8.25
CA MET A 20 0.01 4.91 -7.71
C MET A 20 -0.45 6.05 -6.81
N MET A 21 0.43 6.58 -5.99
CA MET A 21 0.13 7.71 -5.10
C MET A 21 -0.07 9.02 -5.86
N GLU A 22 0.53 9.16 -7.03
CA GLU A 22 0.31 10.31 -7.88
C GLU A 22 -1.07 10.28 -8.53
N GLU A 23 -1.56 9.08 -8.87
CA GLU A 23 -2.85 8.91 -9.54
C GLU A 23 -4.04 9.11 -8.60
N LYS A 24 -3.89 8.73 -7.34
CA LYS A 24 -4.96 8.82 -6.34
C LYS A 24 -4.41 9.40 -5.04
N PRO A 25 -5.25 10.10 -4.26
CA PRO A 25 -4.79 10.71 -3.01
C PRO A 25 -4.46 9.71 -1.91
N ALA A 26 -4.87 8.46 -2.03
CA ALA A 26 -4.59 7.44 -1.02
C ALA A 26 -4.15 6.13 -1.65
N LEU A 27 -3.30 5.39 -0.92
CA LEU A 27 -2.89 4.04 -1.28
C LEU A 27 -3.14 3.13 -0.08
N VAL A 28 -3.87 2.04 -0.28
CA VAL A 28 -4.22 1.09 0.76
C VAL A 28 -3.51 -0.23 0.51
N ILE A 29 -2.81 -0.72 1.52
CA ILE A 29 -2.20 -2.05 1.48
C ILE A 29 -3.10 -2.95 2.33
N SER A 30 -3.63 -4.01 1.75
CA SER A 30 -4.62 -4.86 2.39
C SER A 30 -4.39 -6.33 2.07
N THR A 31 -5.22 -7.19 2.66
CA THR A 31 -5.29 -8.62 2.33
C THR A 31 -6.75 -9.01 2.14
N THR A 32 -7.00 -10.19 1.55
CA THR A 32 -8.35 -10.65 1.23
C THR A 32 -9.23 -10.75 2.47
N TYR A 33 -8.70 -11.32 3.55
CA TYR A 33 -9.45 -11.53 4.79
C TYR A 33 -9.06 -10.49 5.84
N CYS A 34 -9.48 -9.26 5.61
CA CYS A 34 -9.16 -8.17 6.52
C CYS A 34 -10.39 -7.29 6.73
N SER A 35 -11.06 -7.48 7.86
CA SER A 35 -12.27 -6.70 8.19
C SER A 35 -11.94 -5.22 8.42
N TYR A 36 -10.80 -4.93 9.02
CA TYR A 36 -10.36 -3.55 9.22
C TYR A 36 -10.04 -2.85 7.90
N CYS A 37 -9.52 -3.59 6.92
CA CYS A 37 -9.28 -3.06 5.58
C CYS A 37 -10.60 -2.65 4.93
N ASN A 38 -11.62 -3.48 5.07
CA ASN A 38 -12.96 -3.19 4.53
C ASN A 38 -13.56 -1.95 5.21
N LYS A 39 -13.40 -1.82 6.52
CA LYS A 39 -13.85 -0.64 7.25
C LYS A 39 -13.13 0.62 6.79
N ALA A 40 -11.82 0.54 6.59
CA ALA A 40 -11.04 1.67 6.12
C ALA A 40 -11.49 2.12 4.73
N LYS A 41 -11.70 1.16 3.81
CA LYS A 41 -12.16 1.47 2.46
C LYS A 41 -13.56 2.08 2.47
N SER A 42 -14.44 1.58 3.34
CA SER A 42 -15.79 2.14 3.50
C SER A 42 -15.74 3.59 3.97
N LEU A 43 -14.85 3.90 4.91
CA LEU A 43 -14.66 5.27 5.39
C LEU A 43 -14.15 6.19 4.27
N MET A 44 -13.20 5.71 3.48
CA MET A 44 -12.71 6.50 2.36
C MET A 44 -13.80 6.79 1.35
N SER A 45 -14.64 5.80 1.05
CA SER A 45 -15.79 6.00 0.15
C SER A 45 -16.78 7.00 0.72
N ARG A 46 -17.04 6.93 2.03
CA ARG A 46 -17.94 7.86 2.70
C ARG A 46 -17.45 9.31 2.60
N TYR A 47 -16.15 9.52 2.75
CA TYR A 47 -15.55 10.85 2.66
C TYR A 47 -15.10 11.22 1.25
N LYS A 48 -15.45 10.39 0.25
CA LYS A 48 -15.13 10.60 -1.16
C LYS A 48 -13.64 10.72 -1.42
N ILE A 49 -12.85 9.95 -0.71
CA ILE A 49 -11.40 9.87 -0.91
C ILE A 49 -11.12 8.74 -1.89
N GLU A 50 -10.64 9.07 -3.06
CA GLU A 50 -10.23 8.08 -4.04
C GLU A 50 -8.94 7.41 -3.60
N HIS A 51 -8.82 6.10 -3.87
CA HIS A 51 -7.66 5.34 -3.45
C HIS A 51 -7.28 4.27 -4.46
N GLN A 52 -6.00 3.91 -4.47
CA GLN A 52 -5.48 2.71 -5.09
C GLN A 52 -5.34 1.65 -4.00
N GLU A 53 -5.43 0.38 -4.36
CA GLU A 53 -5.32 -0.71 -3.40
C GLU A 53 -4.36 -1.77 -3.91
N ILE A 54 -3.50 -2.27 -3.01
CA ILE A 54 -2.69 -3.46 -3.27
C ILE A 54 -3.15 -4.53 -2.28
N VAL A 55 -3.70 -5.62 -2.82
CA VAL A 55 -4.12 -6.77 -2.02
C VAL A 55 -3.00 -7.79 -2.07
N LEU A 56 -2.22 -7.88 -1.01
CA LEU A 56 -0.95 -8.62 -0.98
C LEU A 56 -1.09 -10.11 -1.29
N ASP A 57 -2.21 -10.72 -0.95
CA ASP A 57 -2.44 -12.15 -1.20
C ASP A 57 -3.10 -12.44 -2.54
N LYS A 58 -3.37 -11.41 -3.35
CA LYS A 58 -3.95 -11.58 -4.68
C LYS A 58 -3.00 -11.28 -5.82
N ILE A 59 -1.83 -10.76 -5.51
CA ILE A 59 -0.80 -10.50 -6.51
C ILE A 59 0.25 -11.61 -6.46
N ASN A 60 1.14 -11.62 -7.45
CA ASN A 60 2.20 -12.61 -7.51
C ASN A 60 3.07 -12.53 -6.24
N PRO A 61 3.51 -13.69 -5.70
CA PRO A 61 4.27 -13.70 -4.43
C PRO A 61 5.54 -12.85 -4.45
N THR A 62 6.23 -12.79 -5.58
CA THR A 62 7.44 -11.96 -5.70
C THR A 62 7.07 -10.48 -5.56
N ASP A 63 6.03 -10.03 -6.27
CA ASP A 63 5.58 -8.65 -6.19
C ASP A 63 5.08 -8.32 -4.78
N SER A 64 4.34 -9.24 -4.18
CA SER A 64 3.84 -9.07 -2.82
C SER A 64 4.98 -8.84 -1.83
N MET A 65 6.02 -9.66 -1.89
CA MET A 65 7.18 -9.53 -1.04
C MET A 65 7.91 -8.21 -1.27
N GLU A 66 8.13 -7.86 -2.53
CA GLU A 66 8.86 -6.65 -2.88
C GLU A 66 8.09 -5.37 -2.48
N PHE A 67 6.78 -5.34 -2.70
CA PHE A 67 5.96 -4.23 -2.23
C PHE A 67 5.97 -4.13 -0.70
N ALA A 68 5.89 -5.27 -0.02
CA ALA A 68 5.96 -5.29 1.44
C ALA A 68 7.31 -4.78 1.94
N ASN A 69 8.40 -5.11 1.26
CA ASN A 69 9.72 -4.59 1.60
C ASN A 69 9.77 -3.07 1.49
N CYS A 70 9.07 -2.50 0.52
CA CYS A 70 9.01 -1.05 0.36
C CYS A 70 8.13 -0.38 1.42
N VAL A 71 7.04 -1.02 1.81
CA VAL A 71 6.05 -0.44 2.73
C VAL A 71 6.48 -0.62 4.19
N TYR A 72 6.97 -1.80 4.54
CA TYR A 72 7.27 -2.14 5.94
C TYR A 72 8.76 -2.26 6.23
N GLY A 73 9.58 -2.34 5.20
CA GLY A 73 10.99 -2.66 5.38
C GLY A 73 11.12 -4.07 5.93
N ARG A 74 11.90 -4.22 6.98
CA ARG A 74 12.04 -5.51 7.68
C ARG A 74 11.19 -5.58 8.94
N SER A 75 10.35 -4.60 9.15
CA SER A 75 9.46 -4.54 10.30
C SER A 75 8.31 -5.53 10.15
N GLN A 76 7.63 -5.78 11.25
CA GLN A 76 6.47 -6.65 11.26
C GLN A 76 5.37 -6.06 10.36
N ARG A 77 4.80 -6.91 9.49
CA ARG A 77 3.74 -6.51 8.57
C ARG A 77 2.41 -6.42 9.29
N PHE A 78 1.61 -5.43 8.91
CA PHE A 78 0.26 -5.26 9.42
C PHE A 78 -0.64 -4.63 8.36
N VAL A 79 -1.91 -4.93 8.41
CA VAL A 79 -2.92 -4.38 7.51
C VAL A 79 -4.11 -3.90 8.33
N PRO A 80 -4.83 -2.87 7.87
CA PRO A 80 -4.52 -2.06 6.69
C PRO A 80 -3.35 -1.11 6.93
N PHE A 81 -2.62 -0.83 5.86
CA PHE A 81 -1.61 0.24 5.87
C PHE A 81 -2.06 1.28 4.85
N ILE A 82 -2.18 2.52 5.26
CA ILE A 82 -2.76 3.58 4.43
C ILE A 82 -1.78 4.73 4.30
N PHE A 83 -1.45 5.06 3.05
CA PHE A 83 -0.70 6.27 2.72
C PHE A 83 -1.67 7.32 2.23
N LEU A 84 -1.57 8.52 2.76
CA LEU A 84 -2.35 9.66 2.32
C LEU A 84 -1.43 10.70 1.70
N LYS A 85 -1.79 11.17 0.52
CA LYS A 85 -1.09 12.25 -0.15
C LYS A 85 -1.56 13.56 0.48
N GLY A 86 -0.63 14.24 1.08
CA GLY A 86 -1.01 15.45 1.78
C GLY A 86 -0.01 16.49 1.78
#